data_355162c650b99ebd3ab0da0bed0ddc4e
#
_entry.id   355162c650b99ebd3ab0da0bed0ddc4e
#
_cell.length_a   1.000
_cell.length_b   1.000
_cell.length_c   1.000
_cell.angle_alpha   90.00
_cell.angle_beta   90.00
_cell.angle_gamma   90.00
#
_symmetry.space_group_name_H-M   'P 1'
#
loop_
_entity.id
_entity.type
_entity.pdbx_description
1 polymer ?
#
loop_
_entity_poly.entity_id
_entity_poly.type
_entity_poly.pdbx_seq_one_letter_code
_entity_poly.pdbx_strand_id
1 'polypeptide(L)'
;MSMIINGKTGLTGLLGSPVGHSKSPMMHNTSFQELGINYVYLCFDVGIEGLSGAVDGLVSLGAKGWNCTMPNKSKMAQLCDVLSPAASITGSVNTVVNENGKLMGYNT
;
A
#
# COMPACT_ATOMS: atom_id res chain seq x y z
N MET A 1 23.85 -5.06 3.51
CA MET A 1 23.85 -3.65 3.06
C MET A 1 22.74 -2.91 3.77
N SER A 2 23.00 -1.76 4.35
CA SER A 2 21.97 -0.98 5.04
C SER A 2 21.17 -0.14 4.05
N MET A 3 19.89 0.04 4.37
CA MET A 3 19.00 0.89 3.59
C MET A 3 19.38 2.36 3.80
N ILE A 4 19.46 3.11 2.71
CA ILE A 4 19.69 4.55 2.78
C ILE A 4 18.38 5.26 2.47
N ILE A 5 17.85 5.98 3.46
CA ILE A 5 16.64 6.77 3.33
C ILE A 5 17.05 8.25 3.19
N ASN A 6 16.51 8.91 2.20
CA ASN A 6 16.82 10.32 1.93
C ASN A 6 15.56 11.05 1.43
N GLY A 7 15.71 12.31 1.06
CA GLY A 7 14.58 13.12 0.62
C GLY A 7 13.86 12.65 -0.63
N LYS A 8 14.45 11.72 -1.36
CA LYS A 8 13.84 11.16 -2.58
C LYS A 8 13.24 9.77 -2.37
N THR A 9 13.34 9.21 -1.17
CA THR A 9 12.83 7.87 -0.88
C THR A 9 11.32 7.83 -1.05
N GLY A 10 10.83 6.89 -1.88
CA GLY A 10 9.40 6.68 -2.09
C GLY A 10 8.76 5.89 -0.96
N LEU A 11 7.54 6.26 -0.59
CA LEU A 11 6.78 5.60 0.48
C LEU A 11 5.88 4.52 -0.10
N THR A 12 5.91 3.36 0.52
CA THR A 12 4.97 2.26 0.31
C THR A 12 4.56 1.70 1.65
N GLY A 13 3.55 0.86 1.70
CA GLY A 13 3.15 0.30 2.98
C GLY A 13 2.04 -0.72 2.95
N LEU A 14 1.68 -1.18 4.14
CA LEU A 14 0.61 -2.13 4.37
C LEU A 14 -0.44 -1.47 5.28
N LEU A 15 -1.68 -1.47 4.83
CA LEU A 15 -2.82 -0.96 5.58
C LEU A 15 -3.66 -2.11 6.10
N GLY A 16 -3.74 -2.25 7.40
CA GLY A 16 -4.54 -3.30 8.04
C GLY A 16 -4.57 -3.12 9.54
N SER A 17 -5.34 -3.97 10.22
CA SER A 17 -5.43 -3.93 11.67
C SER A 17 -5.85 -5.30 12.19
N PRO A 18 -4.98 -5.96 12.97
CA PRO A 18 -3.63 -5.55 13.35
C PRO A 18 -2.58 -5.83 12.28
N VAL A 19 -1.49 -5.08 12.26
CA VAL A 19 -0.38 -5.28 11.30
C VAL A 19 1.00 -5.39 11.97
N GLY A 20 1.08 -5.22 13.28
CA GLY A 20 2.36 -5.17 13.98
C GLY A 20 3.24 -6.41 13.85
N HIS A 21 2.65 -7.55 13.56
CA HIS A 21 3.37 -8.82 13.39
C HIS A 21 3.64 -9.19 11.93
N SER A 22 3.31 -8.30 11.00
CA SER A 22 3.53 -8.57 9.58
C SER A 22 5.01 -8.66 9.26
N LYS A 23 5.37 -9.62 8.40
CA LYS A 23 6.72 -9.77 7.88
C LYS A 23 6.92 -9.03 6.55
N SER A 24 5.87 -8.38 6.05
CA SER A 24 5.93 -7.65 4.78
C SER A 24 6.99 -6.55 4.75
N PRO A 25 7.17 -5.73 5.81
CA PRO A 25 8.23 -4.72 5.78
C PRO A 25 9.61 -5.31 5.58
N MET A 26 9.94 -6.41 6.26
CA MET A 26 11.23 -7.07 6.11
C MET A 26 11.42 -7.56 4.67
N MET A 27 10.42 -8.21 4.11
CA MET A 27 10.48 -8.77 2.76
C MET A 27 10.62 -7.69 1.69
N HIS A 28 9.76 -6.68 1.73
CA HIS A 28 9.77 -5.62 0.72
C HIS A 28 11.02 -4.75 0.82
N ASN A 29 11.42 -4.37 2.03
CA ASN A 29 12.60 -3.53 2.21
C ASN A 29 13.87 -4.26 1.78
N THR A 30 13.98 -5.55 2.07
CA THR A 30 15.11 -6.35 1.59
C THR A 30 15.15 -6.38 0.07
N SER A 31 14.00 -6.58 -0.58
CA SER A 31 13.93 -6.58 -2.04
C SER A 31 14.30 -5.22 -2.64
N PHE A 32 13.84 -4.12 -2.03
CA PHE A 32 14.22 -2.79 -2.49
C PHE A 32 15.72 -2.56 -2.43
N GLN A 33 16.36 -2.99 -1.33
CA GLN A 33 17.79 -2.87 -1.19
C GLN A 33 18.54 -3.68 -2.26
N GLU A 34 18.14 -4.93 -2.46
CA GLU A 34 18.78 -5.81 -3.42
C GLU A 34 18.63 -5.32 -4.87
N LEU A 35 17.49 -4.71 -5.18
CA LEU A 35 17.21 -4.21 -6.53
C LEU A 35 17.64 -2.76 -6.72
N GLY A 36 18.16 -2.10 -5.69
CA GLY A 36 18.57 -0.70 -5.77
C GLY A 36 17.40 0.26 -5.95
N ILE A 37 16.22 -0.10 -5.47
CA ILE A 37 15.03 0.74 -5.54
C ILE A 37 14.95 1.62 -4.30
N ASN A 38 14.88 2.94 -4.49
CA ASN A 38 14.86 3.91 -3.40
C ASN A 38 13.43 4.06 -2.83
N TYR A 39 12.93 3.00 -2.22
CA TYR A 39 11.62 2.95 -1.57
C TYR A 39 11.76 2.41 -0.16
N VAL A 40 10.80 2.76 0.69
CA VAL A 40 10.64 2.18 2.02
C VAL A 40 9.22 1.64 2.17
N TYR A 41 9.10 0.53 2.87
CA TYR A 41 7.82 -0.12 3.13
C TYR A 41 7.58 -0.16 4.64
N LEU A 42 6.44 0.37 5.07
CA LEU A 42 6.06 0.45 6.48
C LEU A 42 4.68 -0.15 6.69
N CYS A 43 4.39 -0.58 7.92
CA CYS A 43 3.04 -0.98 8.31
C CYS A 43 2.30 0.19 8.94
N PHE A 44 1.04 0.35 8.57
CA PHE A 44 0.14 1.35 9.15
C PHE A 44 -1.07 0.63 9.73
N ASP A 45 -1.22 0.71 11.04
CA ASP A 45 -2.34 0.08 11.74
C ASP A 45 -3.57 0.97 11.57
N VAL A 46 -4.37 0.65 10.56
CA VAL A 46 -5.59 1.38 10.26
C VAL A 46 -6.68 0.40 9.84
N GLY A 47 -7.86 0.55 10.42
CA GLY A 47 -9.02 -0.24 10.09
C GLY A 47 -10.00 0.52 9.21
N ILE A 48 -11.21 -0.02 9.07
CA ILE A 48 -12.21 0.49 8.14
C ILE A 48 -12.55 1.96 8.38
N GLU A 49 -12.68 2.37 9.64
CA GLU A 49 -13.10 3.74 9.96
C GLU A 49 -12.06 4.78 9.54
N GLY A 50 -10.78 4.45 9.66
CA GLY A 50 -9.70 5.37 9.31
C GLY A 50 -9.19 5.22 7.89
N LEU A 51 -9.66 4.22 7.15
CA LEU A 51 -9.05 3.89 5.85
C LEU A 51 -9.15 5.03 4.84
N SER A 52 -10.31 5.64 4.70
CA SER A 52 -10.49 6.72 3.72
C SER A 52 -9.55 7.89 3.99
N GLY A 53 -9.44 8.31 5.26
CA GLY A 53 -8.52 9.38 5.64
C GLY A 53 -7.05 8.99 5.42
N ALA A 54 -6.68 7.76 5.73
CA ALA A 54 -5.33 7.27 5.51
C ALA A 54 -4.98 7.27 4.01
N VAL A 55 -5.90 6.83 3.17
CA VAL A 55 -5.70 6.81 1.71
C VAL A 55 -5.54 8.23 1.18
N ASP A 56 -6.39 9.17 1.60
CA ASP A 56 -6.26 10.57 1.20
C ASP A 56 -4.89 11.13 1.62
N GLY A 57 -4.45 10.81 2.82
CA GLY A 57 -3.14 11.22 3.32
C GLY A 57 -2.00 10.64 2.49
N LEU A 58 -2.05 9.35 2.18
CA LEU A 58 -1.03 8.69 1.36
C LEU A 58 -0.95 9.30 -0.04
N VAL A 59 -2.08 9.63 -0.64
CA VAL A 59 -2.12 10.32 -1.94
C VAL A 59 -1.46 11.69 -1.82
N SER A 60 -1.81 12.46 -0.79
CA SER A 60 -1.24 13.79 -0.57
C SER A 60 0.28 13.75 -0.33
N LEU A 61 0.76 12.69 0.34
CA LEU A 61 2.19 12.49 0.60
C LEU A 61 2.94 11.93 -0.60
N GLY A 62 2.25 11.59 -1.67
CA GLY A 62 2.87 11.02 -2.86
C GLY A 62 3.32 9.57 -2.70
N ALA A 63 2.70 8.81 -1.81
CA ALA A 63 3.01 7.38 -1.67
C ALA A 63 2.88 6.68 -3.03
N LYS A 64 3.81 5.77 -3.32
CA LYS A 64 3.86 5.09 -4.63
C LYS A 64 2.77 4.05 -4.78
N GLY A 65 2.43 3.39 -3.70
CA GLY A 65 1.41 2.37 -3.66
C GLY A 65 1.40 1.71 -2.29
N TRP A 66 0.46 0.79 -2.10
CA TRP A 66 0.35 0.08 -0.83
C TRP A 66 -0.40 -1.22 -1.00
N ASN A 67 -0.26 -2.09 -0.02
CA ASN A 67 -1.07 -3.30 0.08
C ASN A 67 -2.14 -3.11 1.15
N CYS A 68 -3.20 -3.85 1.03
CA CYS A 68 -4.26 -3.91 2.03
C CYS A 68 -4.40 -5.33 2.54
N THR A 69 -4.56 -5.47 3.85
CA THR A 69 -4.94 -6.72 4.49
C THR A 69 -6.21 -6.50 5.31
N MET A 70 -6.63 -7.50 6.04
CA MET A 70 -7.85 -7.43 6.84
C MET A 70 -7.82 -6.22 7.79
N PRO A 71 -8.90 -5.48 7.93
CA PRO A 71 -10.24 -5.67 7.35
C PRO A 71 -10.52 -4.81 6.11
N ASN A 72 -9.52 -4.31 5.42
CA ASN A 72 -9.62 -3.17 4.52
C ASN A 72 -9.88 -3.51 3.05
N LYS A 73 -9.72 -4.77 2.66
CA LYS A 73 -9.68 -5.13 1.22
C LYS A 73 -10.94 -4.75 0.44
N SER A 74 -12.12 -4.95 1.04
CA SER A 74 -13.39 -4.65 0.36
C SER A 74 -13.63 -3.15 0.26
N LYS A 75 -13.37 -2.41 1.34
CA LYS A 75 -13.51 -0.96 1.32
C LYS A 75 -12.50 -0.30 0.38
N MET A 76 -11.28 -0.85 0.34
CA MET A 76 -10.27 -0.32 -0.58
C MET A 76 -10.72 -0.43 -2.04
N ALA A 77 -11.42 -1.51 -2.40
CA ALA A 77 -11.96 -1.65 -3.75
C ALA A 77 -12.92 -0.50 -4.09
N GLN A 78 -13.71 -0.03 -3.12
CA GLN A 78 -14.63 1.09 -3.31
C GLN A 78 -13.92 2.43 -3.47
N LEU A 79 -12.70 2.55 -2.92
CA LEU A 79 -11.92 3.79 -2.96
C LEU A 79 -11.04 3.91 -4.20
N CYS A 80 -10.89 2.85 -4.98
CA CYS A 80 -10.06 2.85 -6.19
C CYS A 80 -10.81 3.47 -7.36
N ASP A 81 -10.06 4.13 -8.25
CA ASP A 81 -10.60 4.71 -9.48
C ASP A 81 -10.78 3.66 -10.57
N VAL A 82 -9.87 2.70 -10.63
CA VAL A 82 -9.89 1.61 -11.60
C VAL A 82 -9.59 0.30 -10.88
N LEU A 83 -10.31 -0.74 -11.24
CA LEU A 83 -10.11 -2.09 -10.70
C LEU A 83 -9.65 -3.04 -11.80
N SER A 84 -8.68 -3.91 -11.46
CA SER A 84 -8.32 -5.02 -12.34
C SER A 84 -9.52 -5.98 -12.49
N PRO A 85 -9.53 -6.85 -13.51
CA PRO A 85 -10.61 -7.83 -13.64
C PRO A 85 -10.82 -8.68 -12.39
N ALA A 86 -9.74 -9.19 -11.79
CA ALA A 86 -9.84 -10.00 -10.58
C ALA A 86 -10.39 -9.18 -9.40
N ALA A 87 -9.95 -7.93 -9.22
CA ALA A 87 -10.46 -7.06 -8.17
C ALA A 87 -11.93 -6.73 -8.37
N SER A 88 -12.34 -6.49 -9.62
CA SER A 88 -13.73 -6.19 -9.94
C SER A 88 -14.64 -7.38 -9.64
N ILE A 89 -14.22 -8.59 -10.01
CA ILE A 89 -15.02 -9.80 -9.78
C ILE A 89 -15.16 -10.10 -8.30
N THR A 90 -14.07 -10.00 -7.54
CA THR A 90 -14.06 -10.35 -6.11
C THR A 90 -14.58 -9.22 -5.22
N GLY A 91 -14.58 -7.97 -5.69
CA GLY A 91 -14.89 -6.81 -4.87
C GLY A 91 -13.84 -6.57 -3.80
N SER A 92 -12.61 -7.00 -4.03
CA SER A 92 -11.55 -7.00 -3.02
C SER A 92 -10.22 -6.57 -3.66
N VAL A 93 -9.51 -5.66 -2.99
CA VAL A 93 -8.21 -5.13 -3.44
C VAL A 93 -7.17 -5.39 -2.37
N ASN A 94 -6.06 -6.02 -2.76
CA ASN A 94 -4.92 -6.20 -1.86
C ASN A 94 -3.69 -5.39 -2.29
N THR A 95 -3.71 -4.79 -3.48
CA THR A 95 -2.58 -4.02 -3.99
C THR A 95 -3.11 -2.78 -4.71
N VAL A 96 -2.55 -1.63 -4.37
CA VAL A 96 -2.92 -0.35 -4.97
C VAL A 96 -1.67 0.31 -5.54
N VAL A 97 -1.78 0.78 -6.79
CA VAL A 97 -0.76 1.63 -7.41
C VAL A 97 -1.33 3.05 -7.51
N ASN A 98 -0.56 4.01 -7.04
CA ASN A 98 -0.92 5.43 -7.11
C ASN A 98 -0.22 6.07 -8.30
N GLU A 99 -0.99 6.39 -9.34
CA GLU A 99 -0.48 7.07 -10.53
C GLU A 99 -0.95 8.52 -10.50
N ASN A 100 -0.17 9.39 -9.85
CA ASN A 100 -0.46 10.82 -9.73
C ASN A 100 -1.87 11.10 -9.19
N GLY A 101 -2.27 10.35 -8.18
CA GLY A 101 -3.57 10.49 -7.52
C GLY A 101 -4.65 9.57 -8.07
N LYS A 102 -4.42 8.93 -9.22
CA LYS A 102 -5.35 7.93 -9.74
C LYS A 102 -5.01 6.56 -9.15
N LEU A 103 -5.96 5.96 -8.45
CA LEU A 103 -5.74 4.72 -7.73
C LEU A 103 -6.18 3.51 -8.54
N MET A 104 -5.21 2.65 -8.84
CA MET A 104 -5.41 1.41 -9.59
C MET A 104 -5.39 0.24 -8.60
N GLY A 105 -6.49 -0.47 -8.48
CA GLY A 105 -6.63 -1.58 -7.51
C GLY A 105 -6.52 -2.94 -8.16
N TYR A 106 -5.76 -3.83 -7.52
CA TYR A 106 -5.50 -5.19 -7.99
C TYR A 106 -5.80 -6.19 -6.88
N ASN A 107 -6.14 -7.40 -7.30
CA ASN A 107 -6.22 -8.56 -6.40
C ASN A 107 -5.28 -9.62 -6.96
N THR A 108 -4.15 -9.74 -6.30
CA THR A 108 -3.09 -10.66 -6.74
C THR A 108 -3.10 -11.95 -5.96
#